data_713ad1b007c0ddb14d69bfe3f49ff212
#
_entry.id   713ad1b007c0ddb14d69bfe3f49ff212
#
_cell.length_a   1.000
_cell.length_b   1.000
_cell.length_c   1.000
_cell.angle_alpha   90.00
_cell.angle_beta   90.00
_cell.angle_gamma   90.00
#
_symmetry.space_group_name_H-M   'P 1'
#
loop_
_entity.id
_entity.type
_entity.pdbx_description
1 polymer ?
#
loop_
_entity_poly.entity_id
_entity_poly.type
_entity_poly.pdbx_seq_one_letter_code
_entity_poly.pdbx_strand_id
1 'polypeptide(L)'
;MRPTGRLHLGNYYGALYNWVRLQQDYECFYFVADWHALTTEYEDAANIRDYIPEMLMDWLAVGLDPEKSTLFVQSALPEHAELFLIFGMFTPVPWLERNPTYKDQVVELSHKDLATFGFLGYPVLQAADILMYKAHGVPVGVDQVPHVEMTREIA
;
A
#
# COMPACT_ATOMS: atom_id res chain seq x y z
N MET A 1 1.03 1.67 4.77
CA MET A 1 -0.28 1.26 5.38
C MET A 1 -1.36 2.24 4.91
N ARG A 2 -2.60 1.78 4.62
CA ARG A 2 -3.70 2.64 4.11
C ARG A 2 -4.39 3.40 5.25
N PRO A 3 -4.59 4.73 5.16
CA PRO A 3 -5.26 5.54 6.18
C PRO A 3 -6.80 5.49 6.00
N THR A 4 -7.40 4.32 6.22
CA THR A 4 -8.83 4.06 6.05
C THR A 4 -9.61 4.06 7.39
N GLY A 5 -9.00 4.54 8.46
CA GLY A 5 -9.58 4.63 9.80
C GLY A 5 -8.50 4.64 10.88
N ARG A 6 -8.95 4.71 12.14
CA ARG A 6 -8.05 4.61 13.30
C ARG A 6 -7.42 3.23 13.39
N LEU A 7 -6.15 3.18 13.80
CA LEU A 7 -5.46 1.92 13.98
C LEU A 7 -6.02 1.14 15.18
N HIS A 8 -5.94 -0.17 15.07
CA HIS A 8 -6.39 -1.10 16.11
C HIS A 8 -5.34 -2.21 16.33
N LEU A 9 -5.56 -3.08 17.32
CA LEU A 9 -4.61 -4.16 17.65
C LEU A 9 -4.24 -5.06 16.48
N GLY A 10 -5.16 -5.25 15.51
CA GLY A 10 -4.87 -6.00 14.28
C GLY A 10 -3.79 -5.34 13.42
N ASN A 11 -3.79 -4.01 13.30
CA ASN A 11 -2.75 -3.28 12.59
C ASN A 11 -1.42 -3.35 13.35
N TYR A 12 -1.48 -3.29 14.69
CA TYR A 12 -0.29 -3.41 15.52
C TYR A 12 0.41 -4.76 15.34
N TYR A 13 -0.30 -5.86 15.59
CA TYR A 13 0.29 -7.20 15.50
C TYR A 13 0.51 -7.66 14.05
N GLY A 14 -0.33 -7.21 13.12
CA GLY A 14 -0.22 -7.58 11.71
C GLY A 14 0.91 -6.88 10.96
N ALA A 15 1.34 -5.70 11.42
CA ALA A 15 2.36 -4.92 10.73
C ALA A 15 3.34 -4.21 11.66
N LEU A 16 2.85 -3.28 12.52
CA LEU A 16 3.71 -2.34 13.25
C LEU A 16 4.70 -3.02 14.19
N TYR A 17 4.28 -4.08 14.88
CA TYR A 17 5.15 -4.86 15.76
C TYR A 17 6.38 -5.40 15.01
N ASN A 18 6.18 -5.86 13.77
CA ASN A 18 7.28 -6.33 12.94
C ASN A 18 8.13 -5.18 12.40
N TRP A 19 7.51 -4.07 12.00
CA TRP A 19 8.21 -2.89 11.48
C TRP A 19 9.17 -2.28 12.51
N VAL A 20 8.74 -2.16 13.77
CA VAL A 20 9.58 -1.69 14.89
C VAL A 20 10.81 -2.57 15.11
N ARG A 21 10.69 -3.86 14.81
CA ARG A 21 11.84 -4.80 14.88
C ARG A 21 12.76 -4.67 13.67
N LEU A 22 12.18 -4.63 12.49
CA LEU A 22 12.93 -4.58 11.22
C LEU A 22 13.81 -3.32 11.12
N GLN A 23 13.37 -2.19 11.64
CA GLN A 23 14.16 -0.95 11.62
C GLN A 23 15.49 -1.04 12.41
N GLN A 24 15.67 -2.07 13.24
CA GLN A 24 16.93 -2.25 13.97
C GLN A 24 18.03 -2.85 13.09
N ASP A 25 17.64 -3.62 12.06
CA ASP A 25 18.56 -4.43 11.26
C ASP A 25 18.60 -4.00 9.77
N TYR A 26 17.60 -3.20 9.32
CA TYR A 26 17.43 -2.84 7.90
C TYR A 26 17.19 -1.35 7.74
N GLU A 27 17.59 -0.81 6.59
CA GLU A 27 17.13 0.48 6.09
C GLU A 27 15.68 0.32 5.62
N CYS A 28 14.75 0.92 6.35
CA CYS A 28 13.33 0.74 6.15
C CYS A 28 12.64 1.99 5.63
N PHE A 29 11.72 1.78 4.68
CA PHE A 29 10.87 2.80 4.09
C PHE A 29 9.41 2.44 4.43
N TYR A 30 8.75 3.25 5.24
CA TYR A 30 7.37 3.06 5.64
C TYR A 30 6.54 4.27 5.23
N PHE A 31 5.46 4.05 4.51
CA PHE A 31 4.64 5.14 4.05
C PHE A 31 3.15 4.95 4.34
N VAL A 32 2.48 6.09 4.51
CA VAL A 32 1.03 6.16 4.52
C VAL A 32 0.55 6.09 3.08
N ALA A 33 -0.14 5.01 2.74
CA ALA A 33 -0.57 4.68 1.38
C ALA A 33 -1.92 5.34 1.06
N ASP A 34 -1.92 6.66 0.97
CA ASP A 34 -3.13 7.47 0.77
C ASP A 34 -3.74 7.30 -0.63
N TRP A 35 -2.93 7.17 -1.68
CA TRP A 35 -3.45 6.85 -3.01
C TRP A 35 -4.04 5.43 -3.08
N HIS A 36 -3.45 4.46 -2.39
CA HIS A 36 -4.07 3.14 -2.27
C HIS A 36 -5.41 3.20 -1.51
N ALA A 37 -5.52 4.06 -0.51
CA ALA A 37 -6.79 4.25 0.18
C ALA A 37 -7.88 4.78 -0.75
N LEU A 38 -7.54 5.68 -1.67
CA LEU A 38 -8.49 6.21 -2.66
C LEU A 38 -9.10 5.13 -3.57
N THR A 39 -8.43 3.99 -3.76
CA THR A 39 -8.97 2.93 -4.62
C THR A 39 -10.26 2.31 -4.10
N THR A 40 -10.51 2.40 -2.78
CA THR A 40 -11.72 1.89 -2.11
C THR A 40 -12.52 2.95 -1.36
N GLU A 41 -11.92 4.10 -1.05
CA GLU A 41 -12.51 5.16 -0.23
C GLU A 41 -12.64 6.49 -1.00
N TYR A 42 -12.75 6.45 -2.33
CA TYR A 42 -12.80 7.65 -3.16
C TYR A 42 -14.04 8.51 -2.90
N GLU A 43 -15.14 7.95 -2.45
CA GLU A 43 -16.36 8.67 -2.07
C GLU A 43 -16.19 9.48 -0.77
N ASP A 44 -15.31 9.01 0.13
CA ASP A 44 -15.02 9.61 1.45
C ASP A 44 -13.58 10.14 1.55
N ALA A 45 -13.04 10.64 0.45
CA ALA A 45 -11.62 11.06 0.36
C ALA A 45 -11.21 12.10 1.42
N ALA A 46 -12.14 12.92 1.92
CA ALA A 46 -11.85 13.89 2.98
C ALA A 46 -11.34 13.22 4.26
N ASN A 47 -11.90 12.08 4.64
CA ASN A 47 -11.51 11.33 5.84
C ASN A 47 -10.08 10.78 5.76
N ILE A 48 -9.62 10.44 4.55
CA ILE A 48 -8.24 9.96 4.32
C ILE A 48 -7.24 11.00 4.83
N ARG A 49 -7.47 12.28 4.50
CA ARG A 49 -6.60 13.38 4.90
C ARG A 49 -6.49 13.52 6.42
N ASP A 50 -7.60 13.31 7.12
CA ASP A 50 -7.66 13.44 8.58
C ASP A 50 -6.97 12.26 9.28
N TYR A 51 -7.03 11.06 8.70
CA TYR A 51 -6.39 9.87 9.26
C TYR A 51 -4.86 9.81 9.06
N ILE A 52 -4.29 10.56 8.11
CA ILE A 52 -2.84 10.56 7.88
C ILE A 52 -2.06 10.98 9.14
N PRO A 53 -2.32 12.15 9.75
CA PRO A 53 -1.60 12.55 10.95
C PRO A 53 -1.87 11.63 12.15
N GLU A 54 -3.11 11.13 12.33
CA GLU A 54 -3.43 10.18 13.40
C GLU A 54 -2.59 8.90 13.27
N MET A 55 -2.51 8.35 12.05
CA MET A 55 -1.72 7.16 11.77
C MET A 55 -0.22 7.36 12.04
N LEU A 56 0.34 8.50 11.63
CA LEU A 56 1.74 8.82 11.88
C LEU A 56 2.03 8.98 13.37
N MET A 57 1.12 9.58 14.15
CA MET A 57 1.24 9.66 15.60
C MET A 57 1.24 8.26 16.23
N ASP A 58 0.36 7.36 15.79
CA ASP A 58 0.33 5.98 16.26
C ASP A 58 1.63 5.23 15.94
N TRP A 59 2.20 5.43 14.75
CA TRP A 59 3.47 4.82 14.36
C TRP A 59 4.62 5.26 15.28
N LEU A 60 4.71 6.55 15.57
CA LEU A 60 5.72 7.07 16.49
C LEU A 60 5.49 6.55 17.92
N ALA A 61 4.22 6.51 18.35
CA ALA A 61 3.86 6.05 19.69
C ALA A 61 4.22 4.57 19.94
N VAL A 62 4.14 3.71 18.91
CA VAL A 62 4.52 2.29 19.04
C VAL A 62 6.03 2.05 18.88
N GLY A 63 6.81 3.09 18.57
CA GLY A 63 8.27 3.03 18.55
C GLY A 63 8.91 2.99 17.16
N LEU A 64 8.20 3.36 16.09
CA LEU A 64 8.86 3.67 14.83
C LEU A 64 9.67 4.95 15.01
N ASP A 65 10.94 4.88 14.68
CA ASP A 65 11.92 5.94 14.89
C ASP A 65 12.31 6.59 13.55
N PRO A 66 12.00 7.87 13.33
CA PRO A 66 12.33 8.57 12.08
C PRO A 66 13.84 8.76 11.87
N GLU A 67 14.67 8.58 12.90
CA GLU A 67 16.12 8.57 12.76
C GLU A 67 16.66 7.22 12.21
N LYS A 68 15.84 6.15 12.29
CA LYS A 68 16.20 4.80 11.83
C LYS A 68 15.47 4.38 10.56
N SER A 69 14.30 4.97 10.30
CA SER A 69 13.44 4.61 9.17
C SER A 69 12.96 5.85 8.45
N THR A 70 12.82 5.76 7.14
CA THR A 70 12.19 6.81 6.36
C THR A 70 10.68 6.67 6.46
N LEU A 71 10.00 7.65 7.08
CA LEU A 71 8.55 7.70 7.21
C LEU A 71 8.00 8.82 6.33
N PHE A 72 7.02 8.53 5.47
CA PHE A 72 6.47 9.51 4.55
C PHE A 72 5.02 9.20 4.14
N VAL A 73 4.41 10.12 3.40
CA VAL A 73 3.10 9.94 2.77
C VAL A 73 3.32 9.68 1.28
N GLN A 74 2.68 8.68 0.72
CA GLN A 74 2.86 8.25 -0.68
C GLN A 74 2.67 9.43 -1.66
N SER A 75 1.62 10.21 -1.48
CA SER A 75 1.32 11.37 -2.36
C SER A 75 2.31 12.53 -2.25
N ALA A 76 3.20 12.53 -1.26
CA ALA A 76 4.26 13.53 -1.17
C ALA A 76 5.38 13.32 -2.22
N LEU A 77 5.43 12.14 -2.84
CA LEU A 77 6.37 11.77 -3.88
C LEU A 77 5.61 11.41 -5.17
N PRO A 78 5.41 12.37 -6.10
CA PRO A 78 4.64 12.14 -7.32
C PRO A 78 5.22 11.06 -8.22
N GLU A 79 6.48 10.71 -8.07
CA GLU A 79 7.18 9.66 -8.80
C GLU A 79 6.49 8.28 -8.68
N HIS A 80 5.80 8.01 -7.58
CA HIS A 80 4.94 6.83 -7.45
C HIS A 80 3.86 6.78 -8.52
N ALA A 81 3.18 7.92 -8.76
CA ALA A 81 2.15 8.01 -9.79
C ALA A 81 2.73 8.01 -11.20
N GLU A 82 3.89 8.64 -11.41
CA GLU A 82 4.58 8.62 -12.70
C GLU A 82 4.99 7.20 -13.08
N LEU A 83 5.57 6.46 -12.15
CA LEU A 83 5.98 5.07 -12.39
C LEU A 83 4.77 4.14 -12.55
N PHE A 84 3.70 4.35 -11.77
CA PHE A 84 2.43 3.66 -11.96
C PHE A 84 1.89 3.86 -13.37
N LEU A 85 1.91 5.10 -13.88
CA LEU A 85 1.47 5.40 -15.24
C LEU A 85 2.31 4.65 -16.27
N ILE A 86 3.64 4.67 -16.13
CA ILE A 86 4.57 3.99 -17.05
C ILE A 86 4.31 2.47 -17.04
N PHE A 87 4.22 1.86 -15.88
CA PHE A 87 3.94 0.43 -15.75
C PHE A 87 2.56 0.06 -16.32
N GLY A 88 1.56 0.95 -16.14
CA GLY A 88 0.22 0.77 -16.69
C GLY A 88 0.19 0.74 -18.22
N MET A 89 1.20 1.31 -18.92
CA MET A 89 1.27 1.30 -20.37
C MET A 89 1.58 -0.07 -20.97
N PHE A 90 2.22 -0.96 -20.21
CA PHE A 90 2.61 -2.27 -20.73
C PHE A 90 2.12 -3.46 -19.89
N THR A 91 1.53 -3.23 -18.71
CA THR A 91 0.96 -4.31 -17.89
C THR A 91 -0.32 -4.86 -18.54
N PRO A 92 -0.39 -6.16 -18.89
CA PRO A 92 -1.58 -6.72 -19.51
C PRO A 92 -2.78 -6.75 -18.56
N VAL A 93 -3.92 -6.20 -18.97
CA VAL A 93 -5.18 -6.22 -18.20
C VAL A 93 -5.56 -7.62 -17.72
N PRO A 94 -5.42 -8.72 -18.51
CA PRO A 94 -5.72 -10.06 -18.05
C PRO A 94 -4.88 -10.53 -16.83
N TRP A 95 -3.73 -9.95 -16.57
CA TRP A 95 -2.96 -10.26 -15.36
C TRP A 95 -3.67 -9.73 -14.12
N LEU A 96 -4.20 -8.52 -14.20
CA LEU A 96 -4.94 -7.85 -13.12
C LEU A 96 -6.26 -8.57 -12.84
N GLU A 97 -7.04 -8.87 -13.87
CA GLU A 97 -8.33 -9.55 -13.75
C GLU A 97 -8.23 -10.99 -13.21
N ARG A 98 -7.11 -11.67 -13.47
CA ARG A 98 -6.88 -13.03 -12.97
C ARG A 98 -6.34 -13.08 -11.55
N ASN A 99 -5.92 -11.95 -10.99
CA ASN A 99 -5.39 -11.89 -9.62
C ASN A 99 -6.44 -12.39 -8.62
N PRO A 100 -6.13 -13.43 -7.82
CA PRO A 100 -7.07 -13.96 -6.84
C PRO A 100 -7.56 -12.90 -5.85
N THR A 101 -6.65 -12.09 -5.33
CA THR A 101 -6.96 -11.04 -4.36
C THR A 101 -7.94 -10.00 -4.93
N TYR A 102 -7.82 -9.66 -6.22
CA TYR A 102 -8.79 -8.78 -6.89
C TYR A 102 -10.20 -9.38 -6.88
N LYS A 103 -10.31 -10.66 -7.24
CA LYS A 103 -11.60 -11.37 -7.29
C LYS A 103 -12.25 -11.47 -5.92
N ASP A 104 -11.46 -11.82 -4.91
CA ASP A 104 -11.95 -11.97 -3.54
C ASP A 104 -12.43 -10.62 -3.00
N GLN A 105 -11.68 -9.55 -3.23
CA GLN A 105 -12.07 -8.19 -2.80
C GLN A 105 -13.32 -7.65 -3.51
N VAL A 106 -13.51 -7.95 -4.80
CA VAL A 106 -14.75 -7.59 -5.52
C VAL A 106 -15.97 -8.24 -4.87
N VAL A 107 -15.82 -9.47 -4.39
CA VAL A 107 -16.90 -10.19 -3.69
C VAL A 107 -17.13 -9.63 -2.28
N GLU A 108 -16.05 -9.46 -1.51
CA GLU A 108 -16.14 -8.96 -0.13
C GLU A 108 -16.70 -7.53 -0.04
N LEU A 109 -16.31 -6.67 -0.97
CA LEU A 109 -16.70 -5.27 -1.01
C LEU A 109 -17.83 -5.01 -2.02
N SER A 110 -18.69 -5.99 -2.26
CA SER A 110 -19.80 -5.91 -3.23
C SER A 110 -20.82 -4.78 -2.93
N HIS A 111 -20.77 -4.20 -1.74
CA HIS A 111 -21.54 -3.01 -1.36
C HIS A 111 -20.96 -1.68 -1.86
N LYS A 112 -19.72 -1.69 -2.38
CA LYS A 112 -19.06 -0.54 -3.00
C LYS A 112 -18.98 -0.76 -4.51
N ASP A 113 -19.09 0.32 -5.30
CA ASP A 113 -18.81 0.25 -6.74
C ASP A 113 -17.30 0.26 -6.96
N LEU A 114 -16.70 -0.92 -7.03
CA LEU A 114 -15.27 -1.12 -7.24
C LEU A 114 -14.90 -1.42 -8.70
N ALA A 115 -15.84 -1.30 -9.63
CA ALA A 115 -15.56 -1.45 -11.07
C ALA A 115 -14.84 -0.21 -11.64
N THR A 116 -13.79 0.23 -10.92
CA THR A 116 -13.00 1.40 -11.29
C THR A 116 -11.61 1.00 -11.79
N PHE A 117 -11.03 1.84 -12.65
CA PHE A 117 -9.64 1.67 -13.10
C PHE A 117 -8.65 1.67 -11.92
N GLY A 118 -8.87 2.53 -10.92
CA GLY A 118 -8.01 2.60 -9.74
C GLY A 118 -8.00 1.30 -8.95
N PHE A 119 -9.17 0.68 -8.76
CA PHE A 119 -9.26 -0.58 -8.06
C PHE A 119 -8.70 -1.76 -8.87
N LEU A 120 -8.90 -1.82 -10.17
CA LEU A 120 -8.27 -2.82 -11.03
C LEU A 120 -6.75 -2.63 -11.08
N GLY A 121 -6.29 -1.38 -11.14
CA GLY A 121 -4.88 -1.03 -11.33
C GLY A 121 -4.03 -0.98 -10.04
N TYR A 122 -4.63 -1.12 -8.84
CA TYR A 122 -3.87 -0.96 -7.61
C TYR A 122 -2.65 -1.90 -7.46
N PRO A 123 -2.62 -3.12 -8.02
CA PRO A 123 -1.41 -3.94 -7.96
C PRO A 123 -0.24 -3.35 -8.75
N VAL A 124 -0.53 -2.57 -9.81
CA VAL A 124 0.49 -1.86 -10.57
C VAL A 124 1.05 -0.68 -9.77
N LEU A 125 0.20 0.04 -9.04
CA LEU A 125 0.65 1.07 -8.10
C LEU A 125 1.52 0.47 -6.99
N GLN A 126 1.16 -0.70 -6.46
CA GLN A 126 1.98 -1.42 -5.48
C GLN A 126 3.33 -1.84 -6.08
N ALA A 127 3.36 -2.28 -7.33
CA ALA A 127 4.62 -2.57 -8.02
C ALA A 127 5.50 -1.32 -8.16
N ALA A 128 4.91 -0.16 -8.46
CA ALA A 128 5.63 1.11 -8.50
C ALA A 128 6.22 1.46 -7.12
N ASP A 129 5.43 1.31 -6.05
CA ASP A 129 5.87 1.55 -4.67
C ASP A 129 7.08 0.70 -4.27
N ILE A 130 7.14 -0.54 -4.75
CA ILE A 130 8.23 -1.48 -4.44
C ILE A 130 9.47 -1.22 -5.30
N LEU A 131 9.28 -1.10 -6.61
CA LEU A 131 10.37 -1.05 -7.59
C LEU A 131 11.10 0.30 -7.57
N MET A 132 10.41 1.40 -7.23
CA MET A 132 11.01 2.72 -7.11
C MET A 132 12.18 2.74 -6.12
N TYR A 133 12.06 2.00 -5.02
CA TYR A 133 13.08 1.91 -3.97
C TYR A 133 14.06 0.74 -4.16
N LYS A 134 13.88 -0.07 -5.21
CA LYS A 134 14.68 -1.30 -5.43
C LYS A 134 14.70 -2.19 -4.17
N ALA A 135 13.54 -2.35 -3.55
CA ALA A 135 13.40 -3.04 -2.27
C ALA A 135 13.92 -4.48 -2.35
N HIS A 136 14.80 -4.88 -1.43
CA HIS A 136 15.31 -6.25 -1.31
C HIS A 136 14.32 -7.19 -0.64
N GLY A 137 13.48 -6.66 0.25
CA GLY A 137 12.46 -7.40 0.96
C GLY A 137 11.23 -6.54 1.22
N VAL A 138 10.05 -7.13 1.04
CA VAL A 138 8.76 -6.51 1.31
C VAL A 138 7.97 -7.43 2.22
N PRO A 139 7.86 -7.10 3.52
CA PRO A 139 7.09 -7.92 4.45
C PRO A 139 5.60 -7.76 4.17
N VAL A 140 4.96 -8.85 3.76
CA VAL A 140 3.53 -8.86 3.38
C VAL A 140 2.81 -10.04 4.03
N GLY A 141 1.50 -9.93 4.19
CA GLY A 141 0.63 -11.06 4.50
C GLY A 141 0.55 -12.05 3.33
N VAL A 142 0.13 -13.28 3.61
CA VAL A 142 0.00 -14.35 2.60
C VAL A 142 -0.95 -13.95 1.48
N ASP A 143 -1.98 -13.18 1.79
CA ASP A 143 -2.96 -12.63 0.86
C ASP A 143 -2.34 -11.66 -0.17
N GLN A 144 -1.18 -11.05 0.15
CA GLN A 144 -0.48 -10.11 -0.73
C GLN A 144 0.60 -10.76 -1.60
N VAL A 145 0.89 -12.05 -1.42
CA VAL A 145 1.89 -12.77 -2.22
C VAL A 145 1.63 -12.66 -3.74
N PRO A 146 0.38 -12.78 -4.24
CA PRO A 146 0.10 -12.62 -5.67
C PRO A 146 0.51 -11.25 -6.24
N HIS A 147 0.42 -10.18 -5.43
CA HIS A 147 0.85 -8.83 -5.85
C HIS A 147 2.37 -8.72 -5.91
N VAL A 148 3.09 -9.35 -5.00
CA VAL A 148 4.56 -9.38 -5.03
C VAL A 148 5.06 -10.19 -6.22
N GLU A 149 4.40 -11.31 -6.55
CA GLU A 149 4.71 -12.07 -7.78
C GLU A 149 4.45 -11.22 -9.05
N MET A 150 3.31 -10.52 -9.10
CA MET A 150 3.03 -9.61 -10.21
C MET A 150 4.09 -8.49 -10.31
N THR A 151 4.56 -7.97 -9.18
CA THR A 151 5.65 -6.99 -9.16
C THR A 151 6.93 -7.53 -9.81
N ARG A 152 7.24 -8.81 -9.60
CA ARG A 152 8.39 -9.47 -10.25
C ARG A 152 8.22 -9.63 -11.76
N GLU A 153 7.00 -9.88 -12.21
CA GLU A 153 6.71 -9.98 -13.64
C GLU A 153 6.75 -8.61 -14.35
N ILE A 154 6.47 -7.52 -13.62
CA ILE A 154 6.56 -6.15 -14.14
C ILE A 154 8.01 -5.66 -14.20
N ALA A 155 8.88 -6.13 -13.28
CA ALA A 155 10.28 -5.72 -13.16
C ALA A 155 11.17 -6.26 -14.29
#